data_61ca5a12f34c3d2289e883d2adb7aacd
#
_entry.id   61ca5a12f34c3d2289e883d2adb7aacd
#
_cell.length_a   1.000
_cell.length_b   1.000
_cell.length_c   1.000
_cell.angle_alpha   90.00
_cell.angle_beta   90.00
_cell.angle_gamma   90.00
#
_symmetry.space_group_name_H-M   'P 1'
#
loop_
_entity.id
_entity.type
_entity.pdbx_description
1 polymer ?
#
loop_
_entity_poly.entity_id
_entity_poly.type
_entity_poly.pdbx_seq_one_letter_code
_entity_poly.pdbx_strand_id
1 'polypeptide(L)'
;MRHVLMAAQRAGARTNLISGPLLQLPLYQPENLHRGERARFLVTELSRADGIIVGSPGYHGSISGLVKNALDYAEDLRADARPYFSGRAVGCIATAAGWPGAVNTLGALRDIVHALRGWPTPLGAAINSTEKVFDEAGVCVVPRVAQVLEAMADEVMSFALLTLARRKSV
;
A
#
# COMPACT_ATOMS: atom_id res chain seq x y z
N MET A 1 3.00 -8.97 0.69
CA MET A 1 3.69 -7.88 -0.04
C MET A 1 4.61 -8.39 -1.14
N ARG A 2 5.66 -9.19 -0.86
CA ARG A 2 6.61 -9.65 -1.90
C ARG A 2 5.92 -10.31 -3.10
N HIS A 3 4.93 -11.18 -2.89
CA HIS A 3 4.21 -11.86 -3.96
C HIS A 3 3.58 -10.87 -4.96
N VAL A 4 2.85 -9.87 -4.48
CA VAL A 4 2.21 -8.86 -5.34
C VAL A 4 3.22 -7.95 -6.04
N LEU A 5 4.33 -7.60 -5.38
CA LEU A 5 5.40 -6.82 -6.02
C LEU A 5 6.10 -7.63 -7.12
N MET A 6 6.30 -8.93 -6.93
CA MET A 6 6.83 -9.81 -7.99
C MET A 6 5.89 -9.89 -9.19
N ALA A 7 4.57 -9.92 -8.98
CA ALA A 7 3.59 -9.85 -10.09
C ALA A 7 3.74 -8.53 -10.86
N ALA A 8 3.79 -7.40 -10.17
CA ALA A 8 4.02 -6.09 -10.80
C ALA A 8 5.37 -6.02 -11.56
N GLN A 9 6.43 -6.62 -11.00
CA GLN A 9 7.75 -6.70 -11.67
C GLN A 9 7.68 -7.51 -12.96
N ARG A 10 6.97 -8.66 -12.97
CA ARG A 10 6.73 -9.44 -14.19
C ARG A 10 5.99 -8.64 -15.27
N ALA A 11 5.13 -7.69 -14.85
CA ALA A 11 4.45 -6.75 -15.72
C ALA A 11 5.28 -5.51 -16.11
N GLY A 12 6.58 -5.48 -15.75
CA GLY A 12 7.53 -4.43 -16.16
C GLY A 12 7.68 -3.26 -15.15
N ALA A 13 7.09 -3.33 -13.95
CA ALA A 13 7.28 -2.29 -12.95
C ALA A 13 8.65 -2.37 -12.26
N ARG A 14 9.20 -1.21 -11.94
CA ARG A 14 10.22 -1.10 -10.89
C ARG A 14 9.50 -0.99 -9.54
N THR A 15 9.83 -1.85 -8.59
CA THR A 15 9.17 -1.89 -7.30
C THR A 15 10.15 -1.60 -6.16
N ASN A 16 9.64 -0.96 -5.11
CA ASN A 16 10.36 -0.76 -3.86
C ASN A 16 9.49 -1.23 -2.69
N LEU A 17 10.05 -2.07 -1.83
CA LEU A 17 9.36 -2.55 -0.62
C LEU A 17 9.85 -1.79 0.60
N ILE A 18 8.99 -0.94 1.15
CA ILE A 18 9.23 -0.23 2.41
C ILE A 18 8.53 -1.00 3.53
N SER A 19 9.30 -1.63 4.41
CA SER A 19 8.75 -2.48 5.48
C SER A 19 9.71 -2.60 6.66
N GLY A 20 9.24 -3.15 7.76
CA GLY A 20 10.06 -3.42 8.95
C GLY A 20 10.72 -2.17 9.49
N PRO A 21 12.06 -2.17 9.68
CA PRO A 21 12.78 -1.02 10.27
C PRO A 21 12.63 0.29 9.49
N LEU A 22 12.35 0.25 8.18
CA LEU A 22 12.14 1.45 7.37
C LEU A 22 10.84 2.19 7.73
N LEU A 23 9.87 1.51 8.32
CA LEU A 23 8.62 2.09 8.80
C LEU A 23 8.67 2.55 10.26
N GLN A 24 9.77 2.29 10.98
CA GLN A 24 9.95 2.79 12.34
C GLN A 24 10.33 4.27 12.28
N LEU A 25 9.31 5.10 12.13
CA LEU A 25 9.40 6.55 12.04
C LEU A 25 8.99 7.18 13.38
N PRO A 26 9.51 8.36 13.76
CA PRO A 26 8.91 9.16 14.83
C PRO A 26 7.42 9.34 14.58
N LEU A 27 6.63 9.58 15.63
CA LEU A 27 5.23 9.95 15.44
C LEU A 27 5.17 11.23 14.60
N TYR A 28 4.27 11.19 13.58
CA TYR A 28 4.07 12.34 12.72
C TYR A 28 3.58 13.55 13.50
N GLN A 29 4.25 14.67 13.32
CA GLN A 29 3.93 15.96 13.94
C GLN A 29 3.92 17.00 12.83
N PRO A 30 2.77 17.58 12.48
CA PRO A 30 2.68 18.56 11.40
C PRO A 30 3.51 19.82 11.64
N GLU A 31 3.70 20.21 12.91
CA GLU A 31 4.47 21.39 13.32
C GLU A 31 5.99 21.18 13.21
N ASN A 32 6.45 19.95 13.28
CA ASN A 32 7.86 19.63 13.19
C ASN A 32 8.24 19.41 11.73
N LEU A 33 8.85 20.40 11.12
CA LEU A 33 9.31 20.33 9.73
C LEU A 33 10.60 19.52 9.54
N HIS A 34 11.27 19.12 10.62
CA HIS A 34 12.46 18.28 10.53
C HIS A 34 12.07 16.82 10.33
N ARG A 35 12.27 16.32 9.12
CA ARG A 35 12.06 14.91 8.75
C ARG A 35 13.39 14.16 8.78
N GLY A 36 13.44 13.10 9.57
CA GLY A 36 14.56 12.17 9.56
C GLY A 36 14.73 11.49 8.19
N GLU A 37 15.87 10.88 7.95
CA GLU A 37 16.22 10.27 6.67
C GLU A 37 15.17 9.26 6.17
N ARG A 38 14.69 8.37 7.06
CA ARG A 38 13.67 7.36 6.72
C ARG A 38 12.32 7.99 6.33
N ALA A 39 11.93 9.06 7.01
CA ALA A 39 10.70 9.78 6.68
C ALA A 39 10.81 10.47 5.31
N ARG A 40 11.94 11.16 5.06
CA ARG A 40 12.21 11.75 3.73
C ARG A 40 12.23 10.69 2.63
N PHE A 41 12.84 9.54 2.89
CA PHE A 41 12.86 8.43 1.94
C PHE A 41 11.43 7.95 1.64
N LEU A 42 10.61 7.67 2.66
CA LEU A 42 9.21 7.26 2.48
C LEU A 42 8.42 8.28 1.65
N VAL A 43 8.47 9.56 2.03
CA VAL A 43 7.75 10.64 1.33
C VAL A 43 8.21 10.74 -0.12
N THR A 44 9.53 10.65 -0.38
CA THR A 44 10.08 10.68 -1.73
C THR A 44 9.59 9.51 -2.58
N GLU A 45 9.57 8.30 -2.03
CA GLU A 45 9.09 7.12 -2.76
C GLU A 45 7.58 7.20 -3.02
N LEU A 46 6.78 7.69 -2.06
CA LEU A 46 5.35 7.95 -2.27
C LEU A 46 5.11 9.00 -3.35
N SER A 47 5.87 10.09 -3.35
CA SER A 47 5.78 11.15 -4.37
C SER A 47 6.06 10.62 -5.79
N ARG A 48 7.06 9.75 -5.94
CA ARG A 48 7.50 9.21 -7.23
C ARG A 48 6.65 8.06 -7.74
N ALA A 49 5.98 7.34 -6.86
CA ALA A 49 5.20 6.17 -7.24
C ALA A 49 4.10 6.50 -8.26
N ASP A 50 3.89 5.65 -9.24
CA ASP A 50 2.76 5.70 -10.17
C ASP A 50 1.60 4.78 -9.73
N GLY A 51 1.90 3.77 -8.92
CA GLY A 51 0.96 2.89 -8.22
C GLY A 51 1.48 2.56 -6.83
N ILE A 52 0.60 2.27 -5.89
CA ILE A 52 0.95 1.99 -4.50
C ILE A 52 0.28 0.69 -4.07
N ILE A 53 0.95 -0.07 -3.22
CA ILE A 53 0.36 -1.21 -2.51
C ILE A 53 0.61 -1.02 -1.02
N VAL A 54 -0.47 -0.91 -0.25
CA VAL A 54 -0.41 -0.76 1.20
C VAL A 54 -0.83 -2.06 1.87
N GLY A 55 -0.01 -2.55 2.78
CA GLY A 55 -0.30 -3.72 3.59
C GLY A 55 -0.24 -3.41 5.08
N SER A 56 -1.23 -3.88 5.85
CA SER A 56 -1.25 -3.73 7.30
C SER A 56 -1.74 -4.98 7.99
N PRO A 57 -1.13 -5.37 9.12
CA PRO A 57 -1.81 -6.23 10.07
C PRO A 57 -2.97 -5.47 10.72
N GLY A 58 -4.03 -6.20 11.06
CA GLY A 58 -5.17 -5.68 11.81
C GLY A 58 -4.97 -5.90 13.32
N TYR A 59 -5.09 -4.83 14.08
CA TYR A 59 -5.06 -4.85 15.54
C TYR A 59 -6.27 -4.09 16.09
N HIS A 60 -7.03 -4.76 16.99
CA HIS A 60 -8.14 -4.12 17.71
C HIS A 60 -9.12 -3.36 16.80
N GLY A 61 -9.47 -3.96 15.65
CA GLY A 61 -10.50 -3.45 14.74
C GLY A 61 -10.01 -2.49 13.66
N SER A 62 -8.71 -2.17 13.58
CA SER A 62 -8.17 -1.26 12.57
C SER A 62 -6.76 -1.65 12.12
N ILE A 63 -6.15 -0.82 11.29
CA ILE A 63 -4.76 -0.98 10.83
C ILE A 63 -3.77 -0.81 11.99
N SER A 64 -2.55 -1.29 11.81
CA SER A 64 -1.48 -1.09 12.79
C SER A 64 -1.11 0.39 12.93
N GLY A 65 -0.79 0.83 14.15
CA GLY A 65 -0.30 2.18 14.41
C GLY A 65 0.97 2.52 13.63
N LEU A 66 1.83 1.52 13.37
CA LEU A 66 3.03 1.69 12.55
C LEU A 66 2.70 2.10 11.11
N VAL A 67 1.73 1.41 10.48
CA VAL A 67 1.30 1.72 9.11
C VAL A 67 0.52 3.03 9.08
N LYS A 68 -0.35 3.27 10.09
CA LYS A 68 -1.08 4.54 10.19
C LYS A 68 -0.13 5.73 10.27
N ASN A 69 0.88 5.67 11.16
CA ASN A 69 1.89 6.70 11.27
C ASN A 69 2.65 6.95 9.96
N ALA A 70 3.02 5.87 9.24
CA ALA A 70 3.67 6.00 7.94
C ALA A 70 2.77 6.68 6.90
N LEU A 71 1.46 6.41 6.92
CA LEU A 71 0.48 7.05 6.03
C LEU A 71 0.24 8.51 6.39
N ASP A 72 0.38 8.90 7.67
CA ASP A 72 0.27 10.29 8.10
C ASP A 72 1.37 11.17 7.50
N TYR A 73 2.55 10.62 7.23
CA TYR A 73 3.62 11.33 6.50
C TYR A 73 3.24 11.68 5.06
N ALA A 74 2.18 11.11 4.49
CA ALA A 74 1.67 11.55 3.20
C ALA A 74 1.16 13.01 3.22
N GLU A 75 0.89 13.59 4.41
CA GLU A 75 0.56 15.01 4.57
C GLU A 75 1.67 15.93 4.03
N ASP A 76 2.92 15.50 4.06
CA ASP A 76 4.04 16.25 3.50
C ASP A 76 3.93 16.40 1.95
N LEU A 77 3.07 15.63 1.31
CA LEU A 77 2.77 15.72 -0.13
C LEU A 77 1.59 16.64 -0.45
N ARG A 78 1.01 17.32 0.54
CA ARG A 78 -0.20 18.16 0.36
C ARG A 78 -0.06 19.21 -0.75
N ALA A 79 1.13 19.80 -0.86
CA ALA A 79 1.44 20.86 -1.82
C ALA A 79 2.11 20.36 -3.12
N ASP A 80 2.28 19.04 -3.29
CA ASP A 80 2.88 18.47 -4.49
C ASP A 80 1.98 18.66 -5.71
N ALA A 81 2.56 18.57 -6.91
CA ALA A 81 1.82 18.55 -8.17
C ALA A 81 0.77 17.39 -8.22
N ARG A 82 1.03 16.31 -7.50
CA ARG A 82 0.10 15.21 -7.24
C ARG A 82 -0.11 15.07 -5.73
N PRO A 83 -1.01 15.87 -5.12
CA PRO A 83 -1.21 15.86 -3.68
C PRO A 83 -1.56 14.46 -3.16
N TYR A 84 -0.95 14.05 -2.06
CA TYR A 84 -1.18 12.74 -1.42
C TYR A 84 -1.02 11.58 -2.41
N PHE A 85 -2.10 10.82 -2.64
CA PHE A 85 -2.16 9.71 -3.59
C PHE A 85 -2.97 10.04 -4.85
N SER A 86 -3.19 11.32 -5.16
CA SER A 86 -3.94 11.75 -6.34
C SER A 86 -3.38 11.15 -7.63
N GLY A 87 -4.28 10.58 -8.45
CA GLY A 87 -3.92 9.94 -9.72
C GLY A 87 -3.15 8.63 -9.57
N ARG A 88 -3.25 7.96 -8.41
CA ARG A 88 -2.64 6.64 -8.16
C ARG A 88 -3.70 5.63 -7.78
N ALA A 89 -3.64 4.44 -8.39
CA ALA A 89 -4.33 3.27 -7.86
C ALA A 89 -3.56 2.71 -6.65
N VAL A 90 -4.30 2.25 -5.66
CA VAL A 90 -3.74 1.73 -4.42
C VAL A 90 -4.33 0.36 -4.11
N GLY A 91 -3.52 -0.69 -4.23
CA GLY A 91 -3.87 -2.03 -3.77
C GLY A 91 -3.80 -2.12 -2.25
N CYS A 92 -4.83 -2.68 -1.62
CA CYS A 92 -4.92 -2.80 -0.17
C CYS A 92 -4.84 -4.27 0.28
N ILE A 93 -3.94 -4.58 1.21
CA ILE A 93 -3.77 -5.91 1.80
C ILE A 93 -3.91 -5.80 3.31
N ALA A 94 -4.81 -6.59 3.90
CA ALA A 94 -4.97 -6.68 5.33
C ALA A 94 -4.77 -8.11 5.82
N THR A 95 -4.09 -8.28 6.94
CA THR A 95 -3.93 -9.57 7.61
C THR A 95 -4.39 -9.47 9.04
N ALA A 96 -5.12 -10.45 9.56
CA ALA A 96 -5.48 -10.50 10.98
C ALA A 96 -5.73 -11.94 11.44
N ALA A 97 -5.72 -12.17 12.75
CA ALA A 97 -6.11 -13.44 13.35
C ALA A 97 -7.65 -13.58 13.29
N GLY A 98 -8.16 -14.09 12.17
CA GLY A 98 -9.58 -14.27 11.88
C GLY A 98 -10.12 -13.34 10.82
N TRP A 99 -11.13 -13.82 10.10
CA TRP A 99 -11.76 -13.14 8.97
C TRP A 99 -12.39 -11.78 9.32
N PRO A 100 -13.13 -11.63 10.45
CA PRO A 100 -13.72 -10.33 10.78
C PRO A 100 -12.66 -9.22 10.93
N GLY A 101 -11.55 -9.54 11.61
CA GLY A 101 -10.46 -8.59 11.78
C GLY A 101 -9.78 -8.21 10.45
N ALA A 102 -9.55 -9.20 9.56
CA ALA A 102 -8.94 -8.95 8.26
C ALA A 102 -9.83 -8.10 7.35
N VAL A 103 -11.14 -8.38 7.31
CA VAL A 103 -12.11 -7.63 6.50
C VAL A 103 -12.27 -6.20 7.02
N ASN A 104 -12.42 -6.01 8.34
CA ASN A 104 -12.52 -4.66 8.93
C ASN A 104 -11.26 -3.83 8.67
N THR A 105 -10.09 -4.44 8.81
CA THR A 105 -8.81 -3.76 8.53
C THR A 105 -8.68 -3.38 7.06
N LEU A 106 -9.15 -4.23 6.14
CA LEU A 106 -9.17 -3.91 4.71
C LEU A 106 -10.11 -2.71 4.43
N GLY A 107 -11.28 -2.66 5.06
CA GLY A 107 -12.18 -1.51 4.99
C GLY A 107 -11.49 -0.23 5.45
N ALA A 108 -10.90 -0.24 6.64
CA ALA A 108 -10.17 0.90 7.18
C ALA A 108 -9.01 1.38 6.27
N LEU A 109 -8.26 0.46 5.65
CA LEU A 109 -7.23 0.84 4.66
C LEU A 109 -7.84 1.56 3.47
N ARG A 110 -8.95 1.07 2.93
CA ARG A 110 -9.62 1.68 1.78
C ARG A 110 -10.14 3.08 2.09
N ASP A 111 -10.71 3.28 3.28
CA ASP A 111 -11.18 4.59 3.74
C ASP A 111 -10.02 5.60 3.85
N ILE A 112 -8.87 5.18 4.40
CA ILE A 112 -7.67 6.02 4.48
C ILE A 112 -7.15 6.36 3.09
N VAL A 113 -7.11 5.39 2.17
CA VAL A 113 -6.69 5.64 0.78
C VAL A 113 -7.60 6.65 0.09
N HIS A 114 -8.91 6.57 0.29
CA HIS A 114 -9.86 7.58 -0.20
C HIS A 114 -9.59 8.96 0.42
N ALA A 115 -9.39 9.03 1.73
CA ALA A 115 -9.05 10.29 2.41
C ALA A 115 -7.76 10.91 1.85
N LEU A 116 -6.79 10.08 1.46
CA LEU A 116 -5.56 10.48 0.79
C LEU A 116 -5.73 10.71 -0.73
N ARG A 117 -6.95 10.78 -1.26
CA ARG A 117 -7.27 11.00 -2.69
C ARG A 117 -6.73 9.92 -3.63
N GLY A 118 -6.41 8.73 -3.12
CA GLY A 118 -6.05 7.57 -3.91
C GLY A 118 -7.27 6.83 -4.44
N TRP A 119 -7.06 5.93 -5.39
CA TRP A 119 -8.08 5.06 -5.96
C TRP A 119 -7.85 3.64 -5.44
N PRO A 120 -8.53 3.19 -4.35
CA PRO A 120 -8.45 1.79 -3.95
C PRO A 120 -8.86 0.90 -5.12
N THR A 121 -8.05 -0.10 -5.42
CA THR A 121 -8.41 -1.07 -6.48
C THR A 121 -9.73 -1.76 -6.14
N PRO A 122 -10.54 -2.17 -7.15
CA PRO A 122 -11.74 -2.96 -6.93
C PRO A 122 -11.46 -4.19 -6.07
N LEU A 123 -10.37 -4.92 -6.35
CA LEU A 123 -9.91 -6.01 -5.51
C LEU A 123 -9.04 -5.51 -4.36
N GLY A 124 -9.21 -6.13 -3.21
CA GLY A 124 -8.36 -6.01 -2.04
C GLY A 124 -8.19 -7.37 -1.37
N ALA A 125 -7.09 -7.60 -0.69
CA ALA A 125 -6.80 -8.89 -0.06
C ALA A 125 -7.00 -8.82 1.45
N ALA A 126 -8.06 -9.47 1.96
CA ALA A 126 -8.20 -9.82 3.37
C ALA A 126 -7.63 -11.24 3.58
N ILE A 127 -6.66 -11.38 4.46
CA ILE A 127 -5.96 -12.65 4.70
C ILE A 127 -6.10 -13.01 6.18
N ASN A 128 -6.68 -14.19 6.43
CA ASN A 128 -6.73 -14.75 7.77
C ASN A 128 -5.37 -15.36 8.11
N SER A 129 -4.63 -14.77 9.05
CA SER A 129 -3.29 -15.23 9.44
C SER A 129 -3.30 -16.49 10.32
N THR A 130 -4.46 -17.00 10.73
CA THR A 130 -4.55 -18.31 11.39
C THR A 130 -4.47 -19.47 10.39
N GLU A 131 -4.60 -19.16 9.09
CA GLU A 131 -4.46 -20.13 8.02
C GLU A 131 -3.04 -20.06 7.44
N LYS A 132 -2.50 -21.21 7.03
CA LYS A 132 -1.19 -21.27 6.37
C LYS A 132 -1.32 -20.80 4.92
N VAL A 133 -1.26 -19.49 4.70
CA VAL A 133 -1.39 -18.89 3.36
C VAL A 133 -0.04 -18.81 2.64
N PHE A 134 1.04 -18.68 3.39
CA PHE A 134 2.40 -18.61 2.86
C PHE A 134 3.27 -19.69 3.51
N ASP A 135 4.21 -20.22 2.73
CA ASP A 135 5.24 -21.12 3.26
C ASP A 135 6.39 -20.35 3.93
N GLU A 136 7.41 -21.08 4.40
CA GLU A 136 8.60 -20.49 5.07
C GLU A 136 9.42 -19.58 4.13
N ALA A 137 9.38 -19.83 2.83
CA ALA A 137 10.02 -19.00 1.82
C ALA A 137 9.17 -17.75 1.47
N GLY A 138 7.94 -17.64 2.00
CA GLY A 138 7.01 -16.55 1.71
C GLY A 138 6.26 -16.70 0.38
N VAL A 139 6.27 -17.90 -0.19
CA VAL A 139 5.48 -18.23 -1.38
C VAL A 139 4.03 -18.45 -0.98
N CYS A 140 3.08 -17.86 -1.72
CA CYS A 140 1.66 -18.09 -1.48
C CYS A 140 1.28 -19.51 -1.89
N VAL A 141 0.80 -20.31 -0.92
CA VAL A 141 0.42 -21.72 -1.13
C VAL A 141 -1.08 -21.91 -1.31
N VAL A 142 -1.87 -20.85 -1.21
CA VAL A 142 -3.32 -20.86 -1.44
C VAL A 142 -3.64 -20.21 -2.78
N PRO A 143 -4.02 -20.99 -3.81
CA PRO A 143 -4.18 -20.48 -5.19
C PRO A 143 -5.14 -19.30 -5.29
N ARG A 144 -6.26 -19.33 -4.57
CA ARG A 144 -7.23 -18.23 -4.57
C ARG A 144 -6.64 -16.91 -4.04
N VAL A 145 -5.80 -16.98 -3.01
CA VAL A 145 -5.12 -15.78 -2.48
C VAL A 145 -4.08 -15.28 -3.45
N ALA A 146 -3.30 -16.17 -4.07
CA ALA A 146 -2.33 -15.81 -5.11
C ALA A 146 -3.03 -15.08 -6.27
N GLN A 147 -4.14 -15.61 -6.78
CA GLN A 147 -4.93 -14.99 -7.84
C GLN A 147 -5.43 -13.59 -7.49
N VAL A 148 -5.95 -13.40 -6.27
CA VAL A 148 -6.39 -12.07 -5.81
C VAL A 148 -5.24 -11.08 -5.76
N LEU A 149 -4.07 -11.51 -5.25
CA LEU A 149 -2.88 -10.65 -5.16
C LEU A 149 -2.34 -10.28 -6.55
N GLU A 150 -2.35 -11.22 -7.49
CA GLU A 150 -1.92 -10.99 -8.88
C GLU A 150 -2.89 -10.07 -9.62
N ALA A 151 -4.20 -10.34 -9.54
CA ALA A 151 -5.21 -9.49 -10.16
C ALA A 151 -5.17 -8.05 -9.59
N MET A 152 -4.96 -7.87 -8.29
CA MET A 152 -4.77 -6.55 -7.70
C MET A 152 -3.51 -5.86 -8.24
N ALA A 153 -2.40 -6.58 -8.46
CA ALA A 153 -1.21 -6.02 -9.10
C ALA A 153 -1.53 -5.53 -10.53
N ASP A 154 -2.27 -6.32 -11.29
CA ASP A 154 -2.69 -5.98 -12.66
C ASP A 154 -3.61 -4.75 -12.69
N GLU A 155 -4.53 -4.62 -11.74
CA GLU A 155 -5.37 -3.42 -11.59
C GLU A 155 -4.53 -2.16 -11.32
N VAL A 156 -3.55 -2.24 -10.39
CA VAL A 156 -2.64 -1.13 -10.09
C VAL A 156 -1.80 -0.76 -11.32
N MET A 157 -1.25 -1.75 -12.00
CA MET A 157 -0.43 -1.55 -13.21
C MET A 157 -1.23 -0.94 -14.35
N SER A 158 -2.41 -1.46 -14.63
CA SER A 158 -3.29 -0.95 -15.70
C SER A 158 -3.64 0.52 -15.48
N PHE A 159 -4.02 0.89 -14.25
CA PHE A 159 -4.32 2.28 -13.91
C PHE A 159 -3.08 3.18 -14.03
N ALA A 160 -1.92 2.72 -13.56
CA ALA A 160 -0.67 3.46 -13.66
C ALA A 160 -0.29 3.74 -15.12
N LEU A 161 -0.39 2.74 -15.99
CA LEU A 161 -0.09 2.89 -17.43
C LEU A 161 -1.05 3.87 -18.12
N LEU A 162 -2.35 3.80 -17.81
CA LEU A 162 -3.35 4.74 -18.34
C LEU A 162 -3.06 6.19 -17.91
N THR A 163 -2.73 6.40 -16.63
CA THR A 163 -2.42 7.73 -16.12
C THR A 163 -1.11 8.29 -16.68
N LEU A 164 -0.10 7.43 -16.89
CA LEU A 164 1.17 7.81 -17.52
C LEU A 164 0.97 8.19 -19.01
N ALA A 165 0.17 7.42 -19.75
CA ALA A 165 -0.15 7.73 -21.14
C ALA A 165 -0.85 9.09 -21.26
N ARG A 166 -1.84 9.35 -20.40
CA ARG A 166 -2.55 10.64 -20.36
C ARG A 166 -1.62 11.84 -20.08
N ARG A 167 -0.63 11.68 -19.18
CA ARG A 167 0.32 12.77 -18.87
C ARG A 167 1.27 13.11 -20.04
N LYS A 168 1.55 12.15 -20.91
CA LYS A 168 2.39 12.37 -22.10
C LYS A 168 1.63 13.05 -23.24
N SER A 169 0.30 13.07 -23.18
CA SER A 169 -0.59 13.62 -24.21
C SER A 169 -1.02 15.07 -23.91
N VAL A 170 -0.61 15.62 -22.78
CA VAL A 170 -0.82 17.01 -22.33
C VAL A 170 0.52 17.74 -22.30
#